data_1595a71a5436e9d440fcce6d7e98713b
#
_entry.id   1595a71a5436e9d440fcce6d7e98713b
#
_cell.length_a   1.000
_cell.length_b   1.000
_cell.length_c   1.000
_cell.angle_alpha   90.00
_cell.angle_beta   90.00
_cell.angle_gamma   90.00
#
_symmetry.space_group_name_H-M   'P 1'
#
loop_
_entity.id
_entity.type
_entity.pdbx_description
1 polymer ?
#
loop_
_entity_poly.entity_id
_entity_poly.type
_entity_poly.pdbx_seq_one_letter_code
_entity_poly.pdbx_strand_id
1 'polypeptide(L)' 'MASYKNIIDLHGVSHKDVNEVLERSLLGYHSTEGWEIITGNSPYMVEIVEDFLVRHWFEWSREPHNWGKIILSH' A
#
# COMPACT_ATOMS: atom_id res chain seq x y z
N MET A 1 -23.02 -3.31 10.26
CA MET A 1 -22.43 -2.57 9.15
C MET A 1 -21.12 -3.21 8.73
N ALA A 2 -21.03 -3.59 7.50
CA ALA A 2 -19.79 -4.18 7.01
C ALA A 2 -18.77 -3.08 6.74
N SER A 3 -17.55 -3.27 7.24
CA SER A 3 -16.45 -2.38 6.86
C SER A 3 -15.71 -3.04 5.71
N TYR A 4 -15.48 -2.27 4.68
CA TYR A 4 -14.75 -2.77 3.52
C TYR A 4 -13.30 -2.42 3.67
N LYS A 5 -12.48 -3.42 3.47
CA LYS A 5 -11.04 -3.20 3.32
C LYS A 5 -10.72 -3.30 1.85
N ASN A 6 -10.09 -2.29 1.34
CA ASN A 6 -9.55 -2.39 0.00
C ASN A 6 -8.16 -2.98 0.08
N ILE A 7 -7.91 -3.93 -0.80
CA ILE A 7 -6.61 -4.58 -0.87
C ILE A 7 -6.01 -4.22 -2.21
N ILE A 8 -4.82 -3.62 -2.16
CA ILE A 8 -4.08 -3.26 -3.35
C ILE A 8 -2.97 -4.29 -3.49
N ASP A 9 -3.12 -5.18 -4.46
CA ASP A 9 -2.17 -6.26 -4.67
C ASP A 9 -1.17 -5.85 -5.74
N LEU A 10 0.05 -5.59 -5.32
CA LEU A 10 1.12 -5.18 -6.24
C LEU A 10 1.96 -6.37 -6.69
N HIS A 11 1.61 -7.56 -6.26
CA HIS A 11 2.30 -8.78 -6.70
C HIS A 11 2.19 -8.89 -8.22
N GLY A 12 3.31 -8.93 -8.89
CA GLY A 12 3.31 -9.01 -10.34
C GLY A 12 3.26 -7.65 -11.05
N VAL A 13 3.09 -6.57 -10.32
CA VAL A 13 3.13 -5.24 -10.91
C VAL A 13 4.59 -4.84 -11.13
N SER A 14 4.88 -4.30 -12.31
CA SER A 14 6.22 -3.84 -12.62
C SER A 14 6.60 -2.67 -11.72
N HIS A 15 7.85 -2.63 -11.25
CA HIS A 15 8.29 -1.57 -10.35
C HIS A 15 8.07 -0.18 -10.92
N LYS A 16 8.21 -0.03 -12.22
CA LYS A 16 8.02 1.27 -12.88
C LYS A 16 6.57 1.73 -12.86
N ASP A 17 5.63 0.81 -12.67
CA ASP A 17 4.20 1.11 -12.70
C ASP A 17 3.60 1.30 -11.30
N VAL A 18 4.37 1.00 -10.25
CA VAL A 18 3.84 0.99 -8.88
C VAL A 18 3.30 2.35 -8.48
N ASN A 19 4.04 3.41 -8.75
CA ASN A 19 3.59 4.75 -8.36
C ASN A 19 2.26 5.10 -9.02
N GLU A 20 2.08 4.76 -10.28
CA GLU A 20 0.83 5.03 -10.97
C GLU A 20 -0.31 4.22 -10.38
N VAL A 21 -0.08 2.96 -10.08
CA VAL A 21 -1.10 2.11 -9.48
C VAL A 21 -1.52 2.67 -8.12
N LEU A 22 -0.55 3.08 -7.31
CA LEU A 22 -0.84 3.64 -6.00
C LEU A 22 -1.58 4.96 -6.10
N GLU A 23 -1.20 5.81 -7.04
CA GLU A 23 -1.91 7.07 -7.26
C GLU A 23 -3.38 6.81 -7.59
N ARG A 24 -3.64 5.91 -8.52
CA ARG A 24 -5.01 5.59 -8.92
C ARG A 24 -5.80 4.95 -7.79
N SER A 25 -5.13 4.14 -6.97
CA SER A 25 -5.82 3.37 -5.95
C SER A 25 -6.06 4.15 -4.67
N LEU A 26 -5.17 5.07 -4.32
CA LEU A 26 -5.20 5.72 -3.02
C LEU A 26 -5.63 7.18 -3.05
N LEU A 27 -5.22 7.92 -4.07
CA LEU A 27 -5.52 9.35 -4.10
C LEU A 27 -6.97 9.58 -4.51
N GLY A 28 -7.59 10.55 -3.89
CA GLY A 28 -8.98 10.87 -4.17
C GLY A 28 -9.99 10.27 -3.20
N TYR A 29 -9.53 9.47 -2.25
CA TYR A 29 -10.41 8.91 -1.23
C TYR A 29 -10.29 9.72 0.06
N HIS A 30 -11.42 9.87 0.77
CA HIS A 30 -11.43 10.59 2.03
C HIS A 30 -10.65 9.87 3.11
N SER A 31 -10.71 8.56 3.11
CA SER A 31 -10.00 7.77 4.11
C SER A 31 -9.59 6.45 3.50
N THR A 32 -8.35 6.08 3.76
CA THR A 32 -7.81 4.78 3.35
C THR A 32 -7.41 3.97 4.57
N GLU A 33 -7.89 4.36 5.74
CA GLU A 33 -7.55 3.66 6.97
C GLU A 33 -7.96 2.20 6.90
N GLY A 34 -7.05 1.31 7.27
CA GLY A 34 -7.30 -0.11 7.23
C GLY A 34 -7.06 -0.78 5.89
N TRP A 35 -6.78 0.00 4.85
CA TRP A 35 -6.46 -0.59 3.54
C TRP A 35 -5.14 -1.33 3.63
N GLU A 36 -5.00 -2.36 2.79
CA GLU A 36 -3.81 -3.21 2.77
C GLU A 36 -3.13 -3.12 1.42
N ILE A 37 -1.81 -3.08 1.45
CA ILE A 37 -1.00 -3.11 0.23
C ILE A 37 -0.16 -4.36 0.29
N ILE A 38 -0.34 -5.23 -0.69
CA ILE A 38 0.42 -6.47 -0.78
C ILE A 38 1.61 -6.23 -1.68
N THR A 39 2.80 -6.23 -1.09
CA THR A 39 4.03 -5.98 -1.83
C THR A 39 4.73 -7.27 -2.27
N GLY A 40 4.36 -8.39 -1.67
CA GLY A 40 5.11 -9.62 -1.84
C GLY A 40 6.44 -9.54 -1.09
N ASN A 41 7.30 -10.50 -1.34
CA ASN A 41 8.57 -10.62 -0.61
C ASN A 41 9.71 -9.87 -1.29
N SER A 42 9.41 -8.74 -1.93
CA SER A 42 10.42 -7.95 -2.62
C SER A 42 10.80 -6.73 -1.78
N PRO A 43 12.01 -6.69 -1.23
CA PRO A 43 12.44 -5.51 -0.48
C PRO A 43 12.40 -4.23 -1.32
N TYR A 44 12.69 -4.34 -2.59
CA TYR A 44 12.66 -3.20 -3.48
C TYR A 44 11.23 -2.67 -3.66
N MET A 45 10.26 -3.56 -3.80
CA MET A 45 8.86 -3.16 -3.89
C MET A 45 8.42 -2.45 -2.60
N VAL A 46 8.80 -2.99 -1.45
CA VAL A 46 8.49 -2.37 -0.17
C VAL A 46 9.06 -0.95 -0.11
N GLU A 47 10.29 -0.78 -0.57
CA GLU A 47 10.95 0.53 -0.56
C GLU A 47 10.20 1.53 -1.43
N ILE A 48 9.78 1.11 -2.62
CA ILE A 48 9.04 1.99 -3.53
C ILE A 48 7.71 2.41 -2.89
N VAL A 49 7.02 1.45 -2.29
CA VAL A 49 5.72 1.72 -1.68
C VAL A 49 5.88 2.67 -0.49
N GLU A 50 6.85 2.42 0.36
CA GLU A 50 7.06 3.28 1.53
C GLU A 50 7.46 4.68 1.12
N ASP A 51 8.27 4.82 0.08
CA ASP A 51 8.63 6.13 -0.42
C ASP A 51 7.41 6.89 -0.91
N PHE A 52 6.51 6.20 -1.61
CA PHE A 52 5.26 6.82 -2.05
C PHE A 52 4.43 7.27 -0.84
N LEU A 53 4.31 6.42 0.16
CA LEU A 53 3.48 6.73 1.33
C LEU A 53 4.03 7.93 2.10
N VAL A 54 5.34 8.02 2.24
CA VAL A 54 5.97 9.18 2.88
C VAL A 54 5.68 10.45 2.10
N ARG A 55 5.84 10.39 0.78
CA ARG A 55 5.66 11.59 -0.07
C ARG A 55 4.24 12.11 -0.05
N HIS A 56 3.26 11.23 0.18
CA HIS A 56 1.85 11.60 0.16
C HIS A 56 1.24 11.67 1.56
N TRP A 57 2.08 11.69 2.60
CA TRP A 57 1.63 11.90 3.99
C TRP A 57 0.74 10.81 4.54
N PHE A 58 0.89 9.58 4.04
CA PHE A 58 0.20 8.44 4.61
C PHE A 58 0.93 7.93 5.84
N GLU A 59 0.17 7.33 6.77
CA GLU A 59 0.73 6.61 7.90
C GLU A 59 0.43 5.13 7.70
N TRP A 60 1.38 4.28 8.09
CA TRP A 60 1.24 2.86 7.86
C TRP A 60 2.01 2.06 8.89
N SER A 61 1.72 0.75 8.94
CA SER A 61 2.49 -0.20 9.71
C SER A 61 2.66 -1.46 8.89
N ARG A 62 3.62 -2.27 9.27
CA ARG A 62 3.84 -3.56 8.64
C ARG A 62 3.25 -4.65 9.52
N GLU A 63 2.71 -5.69 8.88
CA GLU A 63 2.24 -6.87 9.57
C GLU A 63 3.44 -7.60 10.15
N PRO A 64 3.52 -7.85 11.48
CA PRO A 64 4.70 -8.49 12.08
C PRO A 64 4.98 -9.89 11.54
N HIS A 65 3.95 -10.60 11.10
CA HIS A 65 4.09 -11.97 10.62
C HIS A 65 3.96 -12.09 9.12
N ASN A 66 3.89 -10.96 8.42
CA ASN A 66 3.73 -10.99 6.98
C ASN A 66 4.51 -9.84 6.36
N TRP A 67 5.72 -10.11 5.92
CA TRP A 67 6.61 -9.09 5.36
C TRP A 67 6.07 -8.46 4.08
N GLY A 68 5.21 -9.18 3.39
CA GLY A 68 4.68 -8.70 2.12
C GLY A 68 3.44 -7.83 2.23
N LYS A 69 3.10 -7.34 3.43
CA LYS A 69 1.87 -6.60 3.63
C LYS A 69 2.12 -5.32 4.41
N ILE A 70 1.57 -4.23 3.90
CA ILE A 70 1.57 -2.93 4.57
C ILE A 70 0.12 -2.57 4.86
N ILE A 71 -0.14 -2.09 6.06
CA ILE A 71 -1.49 -1.69 6.48
C ILE A 71 -1.50 -0.19 6.68
N LEU A 72 -2.42 0.49 6.02
CA LEU A 72 -2.55 1.94 6.17
C LEU A 72 -3.32 2.24 7.45
N SER A 73 -2.77 3.13 8.27
CA SER A 73 -3.38 3.50 9.54
C SER A 73 -4.07 4.86 9.45
N HIS A 74 -3.93 5.52 8.33
CA HIS A 74 -4.60 6.81 8.15
C HIS A 74 -4.82 7.12 6.69
#